data_6eb6dfdf30adaeb76db8d1419035b428
#
_entry.id   6eb6dfdf30adaeb76db8d1419035b428
#
_cell.length_a   1.000
_cell.length_b   1.000
_cell.length_c   1.000
_cell.angle_alpha   90.00
_cell.angle_beta   90.00
_cell.angle_gamma   90.00
#
_symmetry.space_group_name_H-M   'P 1'
#
loop_
_entity.id
_entity.type
_entity.pdbx_description
1 polymer ?
#
loop_
_entity_poly.entity_id
_entity_poly.type
_entity_poly.pdbx_seq_one_letter_code
_entity_poly.pdbx_strand_id
1 'polypeptide(L)'
;QATRGGGHGDYRLLVFAPANVQEAVDLMGQAFDLADKYRNPVMILGDGMLGQIMEPVNMPEARAEALPAKPWAAGQPGRTERAIINSLYIDPNDCEQHNEKLAAKYKVMEENEVRVENIDVEGADVILVAYGTMARICMRAAKEAREKLGLKVGIVRPITVWPYPYKAVHDAANQDSVKEVVSIEMS
;
A
#
# COMPACT_ATOMS: atom_id res chain seq x y z
N GLN A 1 8.05 6.39 8.45
CA GLN A 1 7.71 5.67 9.68
C GLN A 1 6.74 4.51 9.42
N ALA A 2 5.60 4.77 8.78
CA ALA A 2 4.58 3.77 8.49
C ALA A 2 5.11 2.55 7.72
N THR A 3 5.93 2.76 6.69
CA THR A 3 6.48 1.67 5.86
C THR A 3 7.51 0.81 6.57
N ARG A 4 8.03 1.27 7.70
CA ARG A 4 9.02 0.60 8.55
C ARG A 4 8.45 0.22 9.92
N GLY A 5 7.12 0.19 10.09
CA GLY A 5 6.46 -0.15 11.35
C GLY A 5 6.80 0.76 12.53
N GLY A 6 7.32 1.94 12.29
CA GLY A 6 7.66 2.92 13.32
C GLY A 6 8.95 2.66 14.08
N GLY A 7 9.69 1.59 13.75
CA GLY A 7 10.88 1.17 14.49
C GLY A 7 12.18 1.25 13.71
N HIS A 8 13.22 0.67 14.30
CA HIS A 8 14.54 0.49 13.71
C HIS A 8 14.64 -0.84 12.97
N GLY A 9 15.60 -0.94 12.06
CA GLY A 9 15.90 -2.14 11.29
C GLY A 9 15.33 -2.13 9.88
N ASP A 10 15.51 -3.24 9.18
CA ASP A 10 15.27 -3.36 7.74
C ASP A 10 13.92 -4.01 7.39
N TYR A 11 13.05 -4.22 8.36
CA TYR A 11 11.73 -4.76 8.11
C TYR A 11 10.82 -3.76 7.36
N ARG A 12 9.86 -4.32 6.64
CA ARG A 12 8.87 -3.57 5.84
C ARG A 12 7.47 -3.99 6.23
N LEU A 13 6.55 -3.06 6.15
CA LEU A 13 5.11 -3.34 6.19
C LEU A 13 4.52 -3.13 4.80
N LEU A 14 3.58 -3.99 4.43
CA LEU A 14 2.69 -3.68 3.32
C LEU A 14 1.72 -2.60 3.80
N VAL A 15 1.71 -1.44 3.14
CA VAL A 15 0.94 -0.28 3.57
C VAL A 15 -0.01 0.17 2.48
N PHE A 16 -1.31 0.14 2.76
CA PHE A 16 -2.36 0.66 1.90
C PHE A 16 -2.88 2.01 2.40
N ALA A 17 -3.10 2.94 1.49
CA ALA A 17 -3.68 4.25 1.78
C ALA A 17 -5.02 4.43 1.04
N PRO A 18 -6.14 4.02 1.64
CA PRO A 18 -7.47 4.19 1.05
C PRO A 18 -7.84 5.67 0.93
N ALA A 19 -8.57 6.01 -0.13
CA ALA A 19 -9.06 7.37 -0.37
C ALA A 19 -10.52 7.58 0.08
N ASN A 20 -11.27 6.52 0.35
CA ASN A 20 -12.66 6.55 0.80
C ASN A 20 -12.98 5.36 1.70
N VAL A 21 -14.15 5.38 2.33
CA VAL A 21 -14.56 4.36 3.31
C VAL A 21 -14.78 3.00 2.64
N GLN A 22 -15.35 2.96 1.43
CA GLN A 22 -15.52 1.70 0.70
C GLN A 22 -14.16 1.04 0.43
N GLU A 23 -13.20 1.79 -0.09
CA GLU A 23 -11.87 1.26 -0.35
C GLU A 23 -11.17 0.76 0.92
N ALA A 24 -11.38 1.45 2.05
CA ALA A 24 -10.86 1.00 3.34
C ALA A 24 -11.45 -0.36 3.76
N VAL A 25 -12.73 -0.58 3.53
CA VAL A 25 -13.40 -1.88 3.81
C VAL A 25 -12.86 -2.97 2.88
N ASP A 26 -12.77 -2.69 1.59
CA ASP A 26 -12.30 -3.64 0.58
C ASP A 26 -10.84 -4.04 0.81
N LEU A 27 -9.99 -3.07 1.13
CA LEU A 27 -8.58 -3.29 1.45
C LEU A 27 -8.38 -4.03 2.77
N MET A 28 -9.28 -3.86 3.75
CA MET A 28 -9.20 -4.56 5.03
C MET A 28 -9.28 -6.09 4.85
N GLY A 29 -10.24 -6.57 4.06
CA GLY A 29 -10.33 -8.00 3.73
C GLY A 29 -9.07 -8.54 3.08
N GLN A 30 -8.55 -7.80 2.10
CA GLN A 30 -7.33 -8.16 1.38
C GLN A 30 -6.08 -8.08 2.27
N ALA A 31 -6.05 -7.16 3.23
CA ALA A 31 -4.94 -7.03 4.17
C ALA A 31 -4.72 -8.29 4.99
N PHE A 32 -5.78 -8.95 5.45
CA PHE A 32 -5.68 -10.22 6.17
C PHE A 32 -5.12 -11.33 5.28
N ASP A 33 -5.59 -11.44 4.04
CA ASP A 33 -5.10 -12.45 3.10
C ASP A 33 -3.61 -12.25 2.77
N LEU A 34 -3.20 -11.02 2.57
CA LEU A 34 -1.80 -10.69 2.28
C LEU A 34 -0.90 -10.85 3.52
N ALA A 35 -1.40 -10.52 4.70
CA ALA A 35 -0.68 -10.76 5.94
C ALA A 35 -0.39 -12.25 6.15
N ASP A 36 -1.35 -13.10 5.86
CA ASP A 36 -1.19 -14.56 5.91
C ASP A 36 -0.27 -15.09 4.80
N LYS A 37 -0.46 -14.61 3.56
CA LYS A 37 0.33 -15.00 2.39
C LYS A 37 1.82 -14.77 2.60
N TYR A 38 2.18 -13.60 3.12
CA TYR A 38 3.58 -13.19 3.28
C TYR A 38 4.13 -13.39 4.70
N ARG A 39 3.29 -13.82 5.65
CA ARG A 39 3.62 -13.81 7.09
C ARG A 39 4.24 -12.45 7.47
N ASN A 40 3.56 -11.39 7.13
CA ASN A 40 4.05 -10.02 7.25
C ASN A 40 2.91 -9.12 7.73
N PRO A 41 3.16 -8.20 8.66
CA PRO A 41 2.14 -7.23 9.02
C PRO A 41 1.72 -6.38 7.82
N VAL A 42 0.43 -6.06 7.75
CA VAL A 42 -0.15 -5.15 6.77
C VAL A 42 -0.79 -3.98 7.53
N MET A 43 -0.62 -2.79 7.02
CA MET A 43 -1.16 -1.58 7.60
C MET A 43 -2.18 -0.93 6.65
N ILE A 44 -3.34 -0.56 7.18
CA ILE A 44 -4.25 0.37 6.51
C ILE A 44 -3.96 1.76 7.08
N LEU A 45 -3.43 2.63 6.26
CA LEU A 45 -3.03 3.99 6.61
C LEU A 45 -4.14 4.95 6.23
N GLY A 46 -5.00 5.29 7.16
CA GLY A 46 -6.03 6.30 7.04
C GLY A 46 -5.66 7.57 7.81
N ASP A 47 -6.12 8.72 7.32
CA ASP A 47 -6.02 9.98 8.04
C ASP A 47 -7.23 10.21 8.97
N GLY A 48 -7.17 11.26 9.80
CA GLY A 48 -8.23 11.58 10.74
C GLY A 48 -9.54 11.99 10.06
N MET A 49 -9.50 12.51 8.84
CA MET A 49 -10.70 12.85 8.08
C MET A 49 -11.40 11.58 7.60
N LEU A 50 -10.68 10.64 7.02
CA LEU A 50 -11.23 9.35 6.62
C LEU A 50 -11.86 8.60 7.80
N GLY A 51 -11.26 8.69 8.99
CA GLY A 51 -11.78 8.07 10.20
C GLY A 51 -13.04 8.72 10.78
N GLN A 52 -13.43 9.91 10.31
CA GLN A 52 -14.58 10.68 10.83
C GLN A 52 -15.72 10.82 9.83
N ILE A 53 -15.47 10.67 8.53
CA ILE A 53 -16.51 10.78 7.50
C ILE A 53 -17.44 9.57 7.53
N MET A 54 -18.69 9.81 7.15
CA MET A 54 -19.69 8.77 6.93
C MET A 54 -19.99 8.68 5.43
N GLU A 55 -19.76 7.51 4.86
CA GLU A 55 -20.05 7.21 3.47
C GLU A 55 -20.82 5.88 3.40
N PRO A 56 -21.73 5.70 2.43
CA PRO A 56 -22.39 4.42 2.23
C PRO A 56 -21.36 3.37 1.83
N VAL A 57 -21.49 2.17 2.39
CA VAL A 57 -20.59 1.05 2.15
C VAL A 57 -21.36 -0.19 1.75
N ASN A 58 -20.93 -0.84 0.69
CA ASN A 58 -21.36 -2.18 0.37
C ASN A 58 -20.46 -3.17 1.13
N MET A 59 -21.04 -3.88 2.09
CA MET A 59 -20.28 -4.88 2.83
C MET A 59 -19.95 -6.07 1.92
N PRO A 60 -18.70 -6.59 1.96
CA PRO A 60 -18.34 -7.75 1.20
C PRO A 60 -19.16 -8.97 1.65
N GLU A 61 -19.45 -9.85 0.71
CA GLU A 61 -20.09 -11.12 1.04
C GLU A 61 -19.19 -11.95 1.97
N ALA A 62 -19.85 -12.75 2.81
CA ALA A 62 -19.12 -13.66 3.69
C ALA A 62 -18.30 -14.66 2.84
N ARG A 63 -17.06 -14.88 3.22
CA ARG A 63 -16.19 -15.85 2.55
C ARG A 63 -16.80 -17.25 2.65
N ALA A 64 -17.09 -17.87 1.51
CA ALA A 64 -17.59 -19.23 1.44
C ALA A 64 -16.49 -20.28 1.58
N GLU A 65 -15.24 -19.94 1.22
CA GLU A 65 -14.11 -20.86 1.23
C GLU A 65 -13.45 -20.90 2.61
N ALA A 66 -12.95 -22.09 2.97
CA ALA A 66 -12.15 -22.25 4.17
C ALA A 66 -10.83 -21.46 4.05
N LEU A 67 -10.41 -20.87 5.16
CA LEU A 67 -9.11 -20.19 5.21
C LEU A 67 -7.97 -21.17 4.96
N PRO A 68 -6.91 -20.77 4.25
CA PRO A 68 -5.74 -21.59 4.04
C PRO A 68 -5.13 -22.09 5.35
N ALA A 69 -4.61 -23.32 5.35
CA ALA A 69 -3.90 -23.84 6.52
C ALA A 69 -2.68 -22.98 6.81
N LYS A 70 -2.48 -22.68 8.10
CA LYS A 70 -1.35 -21.87 8.59
C LYS A 70 -0.37 -22.75 9.40
N PRO A 71 0.47 -23.55 8.73
CA PRO A 71 1.36 -24.50 9.42
C PRO A 71 2.36 -23.82 10.36
N TRP A 72 2.60 -22.55 10.15
CA TRP A 72 3.47 -21.71 10.99
C TRP A 72 2.79 -21.17 12.25
N ALA A 73 1.46 -21.17 12.31
CA ALA A 73 0.74 -20.59 13.45
C ALA A 73 0.89 -21.42 14.72
N ALA A 74 1.15 -20.77 15.84
CA ALA A 74 1.20 -21.42 17.13
C ALA A 74 -0.21 -21.82 17.61
N GLY A 75 -0.29 -22.82 18.49
CA GLY A 75 -1.55 -23.21 19.16
C GLY A 75 -2.55 -23.97 18.30
N GLN A 76 -2.17 -24.50 17.15
CA GLN A 76 -3.07 -25.33 16.34
C GLN A 76 -3.36 -26.68 17.03
N PRO A 77 -4.65 -27.09 17.16
CA PRO A 77 -5.02 -28.40 17.65
C PRO A 77 -4.43 -29.52 16.79
N GLY A 78 -3.96 -30.61 17.41
CA GLY A 78 -3.42 -31.80 16.71
C GLY A 78 -2.01 -31.62 16.15
N ARG A 79 -1.33 -30.51 16.41
CA ARG A 79 0.07 -30.35 16.03
C ARG A 79 0.99 -31.28 16.81
N THR A 80 1.84 -32.04 16.12
CA THR A 80 2.84 -32.90 16.69
C THR A 80 4.19 -32.22 16.87
N GLU A 81 4.50 -31.20 16.03
CA GLU A 81 5.76 -30.48 16.06
C GLU A 81 5.60 -29.09 16.65
N ARG A 82 6.62 -28.64 17.35
CA ARG A 82 6.65 -27.30 17.94
C ARG A 82 6.82 -26.19 16.84
N ALA A 83 5.93 -25.22 16.81
CA ALA A 83 6.17 -24.00 16.03
C ALA A 83 7.09 -23.07 16.81
N ILE A 84 8.26 -22.83 16.27
CA ILE A 84 9.23 -21.88 16.83
C ILE A 84 9.14 -20.60 16.01
N ILE A 85 8.78 -19.50 16.69
CA ILE A 85 8.79 -18.15 16.13
C ILE A 85 9.87 -17.39 16.89
N ASN A 86 10.94 -17.03 16.17
CA ASN A 86 12.10 -16.39 16.75
C ASN A 86 12.48 -15.16 15.93
N SER A 87 12.86 -14.08 16.60
CA SER A 87 13.37 -12.83 15.97
C SER A 87 14.80 -12.51 16.41
N LEU A 88 15.40 -13.34 17.27
CA LEU A 88 16.76 -13.15 17.77
C LEU A 88 17.69 -14.19 17.16
N TYR A 89 18.68 -13.73 16.41
CA TYR A 89 19.76 -14.52 15.83
C TYR A 89 21.10 -14.00 16.38
N ILE A 90 21.74 -14.74 17.25
CA ILE A 90 23.00 -14.34 17.91
C ILE A 90 24.18 -14.68 17.00
N ASP A 91 24.13 -15.84 16.31
CA ASP A 91 25.15 -16.19 15.34
C ASP A 91 25.06 -15.29 14.10
N PRO A 92 26.16 -14.64 13.68
CA PRO A 92 26.15 -13.72 12.54
C PRO A 92 25.73 -14.38 11.22
N ASN A 93 26.14 -15.64 10.97
CA ASN A 93 25.81 -16.33 9.73
C ASN A 93 24.30 -16.69 9.67
N ASP A 94 23.72 -17.10 10.80
CA ASP A 94 22.28 -17.35 10.91
C ASP A 94 21.48 -16.08 10.71
N CYS A 95 21.97 -14.96 11.25
CA CYS A 95 21.35 -13.64 11.09
C CYS A 95 21.40 -13.18 9.62
N GLU A 96 22.53 -13.32 8.95
CA GLU A 96 22.70 -13.00 7.53
C GLU A 96 21.74 -13.83 6.67
N GLN A 97 21.71 -15.15 6.84
CA GLN A 97 20.80 -16.02 6.09
C GLN A 97 19.31 -15.65 6.33
N HIS A 98 18.96 -15.25 7.54
CA HIS A 98 17.61 -14.79 7.83
C HIS A 98 17.29 -13.49 7.11
N ASN A 99 18.22 -12.53 7.08
CA ASN A 99 18.07 -11.26 6.39
C ASN A 99 17.96 -11.43 4.87
N GLU A 100 18.72 -12.36 4.29
CA GLU A 100 18.59 -12.73 2.88
C GLU A 100 17.19 -13.27 2.54
N LYS A 101 16.62 -14.13 3.40
CA LYS A 101 15.23 -14.61 3.25
C LYS A 101 14.21 -13.47 3.33
N LEU A 102 14.42 -12.52 4.24
CA LEU A 102 13.56 -11.34 4.35
C LEU A 102 13.68 -10.45 3.09
N ALA A 103 14.89 -10.21 2.62
CA ALA A 103 15.13 -9.42 1.41
C ALA A 103 14.46 -10.07 0.18
N ALA A 104 14.58 -11.38 0.02
CA ALA A 104 13.91 -12.12 -1.05
C ALA A 104 12.38 -12.02 -0.95
N LYS A 105 11.81 -12.14 0.26
CA LYS A 105 10.37 -11.95 0.50
C LYS A 105 9.93 -10.54 0.10
N TYR A 106 10.66 -9.52 0.52
CA TYR A 106 10.31 -8.13 0.19
C TYR A 106 10.39 -7.84 -1.30
N LYS A 107 11.35 -8.40 -2.00
CA LYS A 107 11.44 -8.30 -3.46
C LYS A 107 10.20 -8.88 -4.14
N VAL A 108 9.74 -10.05 -3.72
CA VAL A 108 8.49 -10.65 -4.23
C VAL A 108 7.29 -9.75 -3.95
N MET A 109 7.21 -9.10 -2.79
CA MET A 109 6.15 -8.15 -2.47
C MET A 109 6.24 -6.89 -3.35
N GLU A 110 7.43 -6.37 -3.59
CA GLU A 110 7.66 -5.21 -4.48
C GLU A 110 7.28 -5.50 -5.93
N GLU A 111 7.45 -6.72 -6.39
CA GLU A 111 7.09 -7.14 -7.74
C GLU A 111 5.58 -7.37 -7.93
N ASN A 112 4.87 -7.82 -6.88
CA ASN A 112 3.51 -8.33 -7.02
C ASN A 112 2.42 -7.49 -6.36
N GLU A 113 2.75 -6.63 -5.39
CA GLU A 113 1.73 -5.98 -4.56
C GLU A 113 1.67 -4.47 -4.75
N VAL A 114 2.37 -3.93 -5.73
CA VAL A 114 2.25 -2.51 -6.11
C VAL A 114 0.85 -2.24 -6.65
N ARG A 115 0.17 -1.24 -6.06
CA ARG A 115 -1.13 -0.77 -6.53
C ARG A 115 -1.13 0.74 -6.70
N VAL A 116 -1.63 1.17 -7.85
CA VAL A 116 -1.65 2.58 -8.25
C VAL A 116 -2.85 2.83 -9.14
N GLU A 117 -3.40 4.01 -9.05
CA GLU A 117 -4.40 4.52 -9.98
C GLU A 117 -3.85 5.75 -10.70
N ASN A 118 -3.89 5.70 -12.02
CA ASN A 118 -3.51 6.81 -12.89
C ASN A 118 -4.78 7.48 -13.43
N ILE A 119 -4.92 8.79 -13.21
CA ILE A 119 -6.09 9.56 -13.61
C ILE A 119 -5.63 10.69 -14.54
N ASP A 120 -6.09 10.67 -15.79
CA ASP A 120 -5.82 11.69 -16.80
C ASP A 120 -4.33 12.04 -16.97
N VAL A 121 -3.43 11.08 -16.79
CA VAL A 121 -1.97 11.32 -16.86
C VAL A 121 -1.46 11.53 -18.29
N GLU A 122 -2.14 10.98 -19.29
CA GLU A 122 -1.69 11.07 -20.68
C GLU A 122 -1.83 12.49 -21.21
N GLY A 123 -0.73 13.05 -21.71
CA GLY A 123 -0.68 14.40 -22.26
C GLY A 123 -0.95 15.50 -21.23
N ALA A 124 -0.74 15.20 -19.94
CA ALA A 124 -0.87 16.19 -18.87
C ALA A 124 0.27 17.24 -18.93
N ASP A 125 -0.03 18.48 -18.53
CA ASP A 125 0.95 19.54 -18.33
C ASP A 125 1.61 19.44 -16.95
N VAL A 126 0.82 19.00 -15.97
CA VAL A 126 1.23 18.86 -14.56
C VAL A 126 0.79 17.52 -14.03
N ILE A 127 1.65 16.82 -13.30
CA ILE A 127 1.34 15.58 -12.59
C ILE A 127 1.30 15.85 -11.09
N LEU A 128 0.18 15.52 -10.46
CA LEU A 128 0.05 15.48 -9.00
C LEU A 128 0.26 14.06 -8.51
N VAL A 129 1.09 13.89 -7.50
CA VAL A 129 1.28 12.61 -6.81
C VAL A 129 0.70 12.74 -5.42
N ALA A 130 -0.38 12.00 -5.14
CA ALA A 130 -1.08 12.10 -3.86
C ALA A 130 -1.78 10.77 -3.52
N TYR A 131 -1.90 10.45 -2.24
CA TYR A 131 -2.61 9.27 -1.75
C TYR A 131 -3.66 9.64 -0.69
N GLY A 132 -4.52 8.69 -0.34
CA GLY A 132 -5.55 8.87 0.69
C GLY A 132 -6.50 10.02 0.39
N THR A 133 -6.88 10.77 1.41
CA THR A 133 -7.77 11.93 1.30
C THR A 133 -7.19 13.02 0.40
N MET A 134 -5.88 13.22 0.39
CA MET A 134 -5.25 14.21 -0.47
C MET A 134 -5.45 13.91 -1.94
N ALA A 135 -5.47 12.65 -2.35
CA ALA A 135 -5.79 12.28 -3.73
C ALA A 135 -7.22 12.73 -4.12
N ARG A 136 -8.20 12.61 -3.23
CA ARG A 136 -9.57 13.11 -3.48
C ARG A 136 -9.59 14.63 -3.69
N ILE A 137 -8.84 15.35 -2.87
CA ILE A 137 -8.72 16.81 -3.00
C ILE A 137 -8.05 17.16 -4.34
N CYS A 138 -6.99 16.44 -4.72
CA CYS A 138 -6.31 16.61 -5.99
C CYS A 138 -7.22 16.34 -7.19
N MET A 139 -8.09 15.34 -7.14
CA MET A 139 -9.09 15.07 -8.19
C MET A 139 -10.01 16.28 -8.41
N ARG A 140 -10.47 16.90 -7.33
CA ARG A 140 -11.30 18.10 -7.43
C ARG A 140 -10.50 19.27 -7.96
N ALA A 141 -9.30 19.51 -7.48
CA ALA A 141 -8.42 20.58 -7.93
C ALA A 141 -8.05 20.43 -9.41
N ALA A 142 -7.72 19.21 -9.86
CA ALA A 142 -7.43 18.92 -11.27
C ALA A 142 -8.62 19.23 -12.19
N LYS A 143 -9.84 18.86 -11.77
CA LYS A 143 -11.05 19.20 -12.49
C LYS A 143 -11.24 20.72 -12.62
N GLU A 144 -11.09 21.46 -11.52
CA GLU A 144 -11.22 22.91 -11.51
C GLU A 144 -10.13 23.61 -12.32
N ALA A 145 -8.89 23.11 -12.27
CA ALA A 145 -7.79 23.64 -13.08
C ALA A 145 -8.07 23.47 -14.59
N ARG A 146 -8.62 22.33 -14.98
CA ARG A 146 -9.02 22.08 -16.37
C ARG A 146 -10.15 23.00 -16.81
N GLU A 147 -11.20 23.16 -15.99
CA GLU A 147 -12.38 23.97 -16.33
C GLU A 147 -12.09 25.48 -16.34
N LYS A 148 -11.30 25.98 -15.38
CA LYS A 148 -11.08 27.41 -15.17
C LYS A 148 -9.81 27.95 -15.85
N LEU A 149 -8.77 27.13 -15.97
CA LEU A 149 -7.45 27.55 -16.45
C LEU A 149 -7.05 26.87 -17.76
N GLY A 150 -7.81 25.88 -18.24
CA GLY A 150 -7.45 25.09 -19.40
C GLY A 150 -6.20 24.20 -19.19
N LEU A 151 -5.76 24.05 -17.96
CA LEU A 151 -4.56 23.31 -17.60
C LEU A 151 -4.87 21.80 -17.51
N LYS A 152 -4.11 20.97 -18.21
CA LYS A 152 -4.26 19.52 -18.14
C LYS A 152 -3.47 18.99 -16.95
N VAL A 153 -4.19 18.58 -15.91
CA VAL A 153 -3.61 18.02 -14.69
C VAL A 153 -3.91 16.53 -14.61
N GLY A 154 -2.86 15.73 -14.55
CA GLY A 154 -2.93 14.29 -14.30
C GLY A 154 -2.63 13.98 -12.84
N ILE A 155 -3.09 12.82 -12.37
CA ILE A 155 -2.86 12.37 -11.00
C ILE A 155 -2.31 10.94 -11.03
N VAL A 156 -1.21 10.71 -10.35
CA VAL A 156 -0.73 9.38 -9.97
C VAL A 156 -1.09 9.18 -8.50
N ARG A 157 -2.01 8.24 -8.23
CA ARG A 157 -2.47 7.94 -6.89
C ARG A 157 -1.90 6.60 -6.40
N PRO A 158 -0.86 6.58 -5.57
CA PRO A 158 -0.45 5.39 -4.86
C PRO A 158 -1.60 4.86 -3.99
N ILE A 159 -2.00 3.60 -4.20
CA ILE A 159 -2.87 2.85 -3.28
C ILE A 159 -2.00 2.14 -2.27
N THR A 160 -0.84 1.60 -2.71
CA THR A 160 0.22 1.13 -1.83
C THR A 160 1.24 2.24 -1.59
N VAL A 161 1.49 2.56 -0.32
CA VAL A 161 2.59 3.45 0.10
C VAL A 161 3.89 2.65 0.21
N TRP A 162 3.79 1.38 0.57
CA TRP A 162 4.83 0.40 0.35
C TRP A 162 4.19 -0.95 -0.03
N PRO A 163 4.64 -1.59 -1.11
CA PRO A 163 5.63 -1.12 -2.08
C PRO A 163 5.15 0.12 -2.83
N TYR A 164 6.07 1.06 -3.06
CA TYR A 164 5.73 2.31 -3.73
C TYR A 164 5.74 2.15 -5.26
N PRO A 165 4.80 2.75 -6.00
CA PRO A 165 4.67 2.61 -7.45
C PRO A 165 5.68 3.48 -8.22
N TYR A 166 6.97 3.29 -8.00
CA TYR A 166 8.04 4.08 -8.63
C TYR A 166 7.93 4.12 -10.15
N LYS A 167 7.61 2.99 -10.77
CA LYS A 167 7.47 2.92 -12.24
C LYS A 167 6.34 3.81 -12.74
N ALA A 168 5.18 3.78 -12.13
CA ALA A 168 4.04 4.60 -12.56
C ALA A 168 4.33 6.10 -12.42
N VAL A 169 4.96 6.50 -11.32
CA VAL A 169 5.38 7.90 -11.11
C VAL A 169 6.44 8.31 -12.13
N HIS A 170 7.44 7.46 -12.36
CA HIS A 170 8.48 7.71 -13.35
C HIS A 170 7.90 7.85 -14.76
N ASP A 171 7.05 6.92 -15.17
CA ASP A 171 6.46 6.92 -16.52
C ASP A 171 5.56 8.16 -16.74
N ALA A 172 4.79 8.55 -15.71
CA ALA A 172 3.97 9.76 -15.77
C ALA A 172 4.84 11.02 -15.84
N ALA A 173 5.92 11.09 -15.06
CA ALA A 173 6.79 12.26 -14.97
C ALA A 173 7.63 12.51 -16.25
N ASN A 174 7.95 11.45 -16.99
CA ASN A 174 8.84 11.52 -18.16
C ASN A 174 8.09 11.64 -19.50
N GLN A 175 6.81 12.03 -19.50
CA GLN A 175 6.10 12.37 -20.74
C GLN A 175 6.56 13.74 -21.25
N ASP A 176 6.71 13.88 -22.55
CA ASP A 176 7.16 15.13 -23.20
C ASP A 176 6.27 16.34 -22.89
N SER A 177 5.00 16.10 -22.58
CA SER A 177 4.02 17.14 -22.24
C SER A 177 4.17 17.68 -20.82
N VAL A 178 4.76 16.91 -19.89
CA VAL A 178 4.81 17.24 -18.47
C VAL A 178 5.88 18.29 -18.19
N LYS A 179 5.43 19.39 -17.60
CA LYS A 179 6.27 20.54 -17.22
C LYS A 179 6.65 20.49 -15.74
N GLU A 180 5.77 19.90 -14.92
CA GLU A 180 5.93 19.90 -13.47
C GLU A 180 5.33 18.65 -12.84
N VAL A 181 5.98 18.15 -11.80
CA VAL A 181 5.48 17.06 -10.95
C VAL A 181 5.45 17.54 -9.50
N VAL A 182 4.29 17.46 -8.88
CA VAL A 182 4.07 17.97 -7.52
C VAL A 182 3.59 16.85 -6.60
N SER A 183 4.32 16.59 -5.52
CA SER A 183 3.87 15.70 -4.43
C SER A 183 3.02 16.51 -3.45
N ILE A 184 1.85 15.96 -3.09
CA ILE A 184 0.91 16.65 -2.20
C ILE A 184 0.60 15.73 -1.02
N GLU A 185 0.94 16.20 0.16
CA GLU A 185 0.76 15.51 1.43
C GLU A 185 0.05 16.38 2.46
N MET A 186 -0.48 15.76 3.50
CA MET A 186 -1.20 16.44 4.59
C MET A 186 -0.29 16.79 5.77
N SER A 187 0.94 16.30 5.78
CA SER A 187 1.90 16.50 6.90
C SER A 187 2.62 17.81 6.86
#